data_d357dad0c82c31b5486911254777ef26
#
_entry.id   d357dad0c82c31b5486911254777ef26
#
_cell.length_a   1.000
_cell.length_b   1.000
_cell.length_c   1.000
_cell.angle_alpha   90.00
_cell.angle_beta   90.00
_cell.angle_gamma   90.00
#
_symmetry.space_group_name_H-M   'P 1'
#
loop_
_entity.id
_entity.type
_entity.pdbx_description
1 polymer ?
#
loop_
_entity_poly.entity_id
_entity_poly.type
_entity_poly.pdbx_seq_one_letter_code
_entity_poly.pdbx_strand_id
1 'polypeptide(L)'
;MRKWGQLDCGQVFTALSTHRPNEYPLTMSPEETGLASSDGIPLFGASLLRPMNAYAETMYGGYTDERYTRSQTNIGLKFDLDMLTKGLKAGAFLSFDNYDYLQLSLSKVYPTYAIKTYRNFAGEEQIMYTQMKKT
;
A
#
# COMPACT_ATOMS: atom_id res chain seq x y z
N MET A 1 9.79 -4.96 5.27
CA MET A 1 9.64 -3.57 4.77
C MET A 1 8.16 -3.25 4.68
N ARG A 2 7.69 -2.13 5.23
CA ARG A 2 6.28 -1.74 5.17
C ARG A 2 6.07 -0.69 4.09
N LYS A 3 5.17 -0.99 3.15
CA LYS A 3 4.72 -0.05 2.11
C LYS A 3 3.35 0.46 2.52
N TRP A 4 3.19 1.77 2.59
CA TRP A 4 1.91 2.42 2.88
C TRP A 4 1.14 2.66 1.59
N GLY A 5 -0.16 2.36 1.60
CA GLY A 5 -1.01 2.43 0.42
C GLY A 5 -0.78 1.24 -0.53
N GLN A 6 -1.59 1.19 -1.56
CA GLN A 6 -1.48 0.17 -2.61
C GLN A 6 -0.70 0.64 -3.83
N LEU A 7 -0.37 1.94 -3.87
CA LEU A 7 0.40 2.51 -4.96
C LEU A 7 1.89 2.33 -4.72
N ASP A 8 2.60 1.96 -5.77
CA ASP A 8 4.06 2.04 -5.81
C ASP A 8 4.52 3.50 -5.86
N CYS A 9 5.74 3.79 -5.39
CA CYS A 9 6.31 5.15 -5.40
C CYS A 9 6.26 5.80 -6.79
N GLY A 10 6.50 5.02 -7.86
CA GLY A 10 6.39 5.52 -9.23
C GLY A 10 4.97 5.91 -9.62
N GLN A 11 3.98 5.14 -9.19
CA GLN A 11 2.56 5.43 -9.43
C GLN A 11 2.10 6.68 -8.66
N VAL A 12 2.54 6.84 -7.41
CA VAL A 12 2.27 8.05 -6.61
C VAL A 12 2.88 9.28 -7.30
N PHE A 13 4.15 9.18 -7.70
CA PHE A 13 4.83 10.28 -8.39
C PHE A 13 4.14 10.64 -9.71
N THR A 14 3.76 9.65 -10.52
CA THR A 14 3.03 9.86 -11.76
C THR A 14 1.66 10.49 -11.51
N ALA A 15 0.94 10.03 -10.50
CA ALA A 15 -0.36 10.59 -10.14
C ALA A 15 -0.24 12.07 -9.73
N LEU A 16 0.75 12.40 -8.87
CA LEU A 16 1.00 13.77 -8.43
C LEU A 16 1.48 14.68 -9.57
N SER A 17 2.34 14.18 -10.45
CA SER A 17 2.89 14.97 -11.58
C SER A 17 1.85 15.26 -12.67
N THR A 18 0.85 14.39 -12.81
CA THR A 18 -0.18 14.51 -13.82
C THR A 18 -1.48 15.11 -13.31
N HIS A 19 -1.61 15.26 -11.98
CA HIS A 19 -2.77 15.87 -11.36
C HIS A 19 -2.76 17.39 -11.56
N ARG A 20 -3.85 17.92 -12.12
CA ARG A 20 -4.01 19.36 -12.23
C ARG A 20 -4.53 19.93 -10.91
N PRO A 21 -3.97 21.02 -10.39
CA PRO A 21 -4.36 21.57 -9.09
C PRO A 21 -5.84 21.90 -8.93
N ASN A 22 -6.52 22.20 -10.02
CA ASN A 22 -7.94 22.57 -10.07
C ASN A 22 -8.85 21.48 -10.64
N GLU A 23 -8.38 20.22 -10.77
CA GLU A 23 -9.19 19.14 -11.34
C GLU A 23 -10.23 18.63 -10.32
N TYR A 24 -9.82 18.39 -9.10
CA TYR A 24 -10.68 18.04 -7.97
C TYR A 24 -9.95 18.29 -6.63
N PRO A 25 -10.68 18.58 -5.55
CA PRO A 25 -10.07 18.74 -4.23
C PRO A 25 -9.58 17.38 -3.70
N LEU A 26 -8.45 17.37 -3.00
CA LEU A 26 -7.93 16.15 -2.38
C LEU A 26 -8.86 15.61 -1.31
N THR A 27 -9.39 16.52 -0.48
CA THR A 27 -10.36 16.23 0.58
C THR A 27 -11.50 17.24 0.52
N MET A 28 -12.68 16.83 0.93
CA MET A 28 -13.88 17.67 1.01
C MET A 28 -14.45 17.61 2.41
N SER A 29 -14.98 18.70 2.92
CA SER A 29 -15.66 18.71 4.21
C SER A 29 -17.10 18.20 4.09
N PRO A 30 -17.60 17.42 5.05
CA PRO A 30 -18.99 16.99 5.08
C PRO A 30 -19.97 18.16 5.12
N GLU A 31 -19.57 19.26 5.79
CA GLU A 31 -20.40 20.47 5.93
C GLU A 31 -20.68 21.16 4.59
N GLU A 32 -19.66 21.22 3.71
CA GLU A 32 -19.79 21.84 2.38
C GLU A 32 -20.53 20.94 1.37
N THR A 33 -20.37 19.64 1.52
CA THR A 33 -20.92 18.68 0.55
C THR A 33 -22.32 18.17 0.94
N GLY A 34 -22.70 18.31 2.21
CA GLY A 34 -23.92 17.69 2.77
C GLY A 34 -23.90 16.16 2.79
N LEU A 35 -22.74 15.55 2.52
CA LEU A 35 -22.57 14.12 2.52
C LEU A 35 -22.12 13.62 3.89
N ALA A 36 -22.66 12.50 4.34
CA ALA A 36 -22.23 11.88 5.59
C ALA A 36 -20.83 11.26 5.43
N SER A 37 -19.92 11.62 6.35
CA SER A 37 -18.64 10.94 6.50
C SER A 37 -18.85 9.67 7.32
N SER A 38 -18.41 8.53 6.82
CA SER A 38 -18.42 7.27 7.60
C SER A 38 -17.12 7.15 8.37
N ASP A 39 -17.20 6.79 9.65
CA ASP A 39 -16.06 6.41 10.48
C ASP A 39 -14.93 7.45 10.60
N GLY A 40 -15.23 8.73 10.48
CA GLY A 40 -14.23 9.79 10.55
C GLY A 40 -13.27 9.83 9.36
N ILE A 41 -13.57 9.13 8.27
CA ILE A 41 -12.79 9.17 7.04
C ILE A 41 -13.21 10.41 6.25
N PRO A 42 -12.26 11.28 5.84
CA PRO A 42 -12.58 12.43 5.00
C PRO A 42 -13.23 12.02 3.67
N LEU A 43 -14.03 12.89 3.11
CA LEU A 43 -14.54 12.72 1.76
C LEU A 43 -13.44 13.06 0.75
N PHE A 44 -13.24 12.22 -0.25
CA PHE A 44 -12.20 12.39 -1.24
C PHE A 44 -12.78 12.78 -2.59
N GLY A 45 -12.22 13.84 -3.19
CA GLY A 45 -12.56 14.23 -4.54
C GLY A 45 -11.95 13.28 -5.58
N ALA A 46 -12.65 13.16 -6.69
CA ALA A 46 -12.21 12.43 -7.86
C ALA A 46 -12.79 13.07 -9.13
N SER A 47 -12.28 12.71 -10.29
CA SER A 47 -12.88 13.07 -11.57
C SER A 47 -13.34 11.81 -12.31
N LEU A 48 -14.22 11.98 -13.30
CA LEU A 48 -14.67 10.85 -14.13
C LEU A 48 -13.52 10.20 -14.91
N LEU A 49 -12.49 11.00 -15.25
CA LEU A 49 -11.30 10.53 -15.94
C LEU A 49 -10.31 9.86 -14.97
N ARG A 50 -10.36 10.25 -13.69
CA ARG A 50 -9.49 9.76 -12.62
C ARG A 50 -10.32 9.44 -11.39
N PRO A 51 -10.87 8.23 -11.33
CA PRO A 51 -11.74 7.81 -10.22
C PRO A 51 -10.96 7.57 -8.92
N MET A 52 -9.63 7.51 -9.00
CA MET A 52 -8.74 7.25 -7.89
C MET A 52 -8.10 8.54 -7.39
N ASN A 53 -8.18 8.78 -6.08
CA ASN A 53 -7.50 9.87 -5.41
C ASN A 53 -6.16 9.38 -4.84
N ALA A 54 -5.04 9.90 -5.35
CA ALA A 54 -3.70 9.46 -4.94
C ALA A 54 -3.42 9.66 -3.45
N TYR A 55 -3.94 10.75 -2.86
CA TYR A 55 -3.81 11.01 -1.44
C TYR A 55 -4.57 9.97 -0.61
N ALA A 56 -5.84 9.73 -0.96
CA ALA A 56 -6.66 8.74 -0.30
C ALA A 56 -6.05 7.33 -0.41
N GLU A 57 -5.52 6.97 -1.57
CA GLU A 57 -4.87 5.68 -1.79
C GLU A 57 -3.64 5.49 -0.91
N THR A 58 -2.82 6.55 -0.77
CA THR A 58 -1.61 6.49 0.04
C THR A 58 -1.91 6.44 1.54
N MET A 59 -2.89 7.24 2.00
CA MET A 59 -3.17 7.39 3.42
C MET A 59 -4.19 6.37 3.95
N TYR A 60 -5.15 5.96 3.12
CA TYR A 60 -6.30 5.14 3.52
C TYR A 60 -6.42 3.82 2.76
N GLY A 61 -5.66 3.62 1.69
CA GLY A 61 -5.70 2.39 0.87
C GLY A 61 -5.22 1.13 1.58
N GLY A 62 -4.61 1.26 2.77
CA GLY A 62 -4.08 0.15 3.54
C GLY A 62 -2.56 0.12 3.56
N TYR A 63 -1.98 -1.06 3.75
CA TYR A 63 -0.53 -1.24 3.73
C TYR A 63 -0.15 -2.68 3.40
N THR A 64 1.05 -2.85 2.90
CA THR A 64 1.67 -4.16 2.71
C THR A 64 2.95 -4.23 3.55
N ASP A 65 3.04 -5.22 4.41
CA ASP A 65 4.22 -5.50 5.23
C ASP A 65 4.89 -6.78 4.72
N GLU A 66 6.13 -6.64 4.26
CA GLU A 66 6.93 -7.75 3.74
C GLU A 66 8.10 -8.00 4.68
N ARG A 67 8.23 -9.24 5.14
CA ARG A 67 9.32 -9.68 5.99
C ARG A 67 10.06 -10.83 5.32
N TYR A 68 11.34 -10.63 5.14
CA TYR A 68 12.27 -11.64 4.66
C TYR A 68 13.19 -12.04 5.81
N THR A 69 13.20 -13.32 6.15
CA THR A 69 14.10 -13.88 7.16
C THR A 69 14.94 -14.95 6.49
N ARG A 70 16.24 -14.76 6.50
CA ARG A 70 17.19 -15.76 6.03
C ARG A 70 18.10 -16.16 7.19
N SER A 71 18.10 -17.44 7.52
CA SER A 71 18.95 -18.02 8.54
C SER A 71 19.87 -19.04 7.91
N GLN A 72 21.18 -18.86 8.12
CA GLN A 72 22.20 -19.79 7.67
C GLN A 72 22.96 -20.31 8.90
N THR A 73 22.97 -21.61 9.06
CA THR A 73 23.65 -22.25 10.19
C THR A 73 24.64 -23.27 9.64
N ASN A 74 25.90 -23.13 10.04
CA ASN A 74 26.96 -24.05 9.69
C ASN A 74 27.55 -24.62 10.97
N ILE A 75 27.51 -25.94 11.09
CA ILE A 75 28.06 -26.67 12.23
C ILE A 75 29.17 -27.60 11.70
N GLY A 76 30.38 -27.39 12.15
CA GLY A 76 31.53 -28.23 11.81
C GLY A 76 32.06 -28.94 13.06
N LEU A 77 32.21 -30.24 12.98
CA LEU A 77 32.86 -31.08 14.00
C LEU A 77 34.14 -31.66 13.41
N LYS A 78 35.25 -31.50 14.12
CA LYS A 78 36.51 -32.10 13.77
C LYS A 78 36.98 -32.96 14.94
N PHE A 79 37.35 -34.22 14.66
CA PHE A 79 37.84 -35.16 15.63
C PHE A 79 39.26 -35.53 15.27
N ASP A 80 40.18 -35.38 16.21
CA ASP A 80 41.51 -35.91 16.14
C ASP A 80 41.51 -37.32 16.69
N LEU A 81 41.75 -38.29 15.83
CA LEU A 81 41.75 -39.74 16.18
C LEU A 81 43.17 -40.30 16.21
N ASP A 82 44.17 -39.46 16.56
CA ASP A 82 45.56 -39.84 16.71
C ASP A 82 45.79 -41.04 17.71
N MET A 83 44.83 -41.23 18.60
CA MET A 83 44.83 -42.33 19.56
C MET A 83 44.57 -43.71 18.91
N LEU A 84 43.86 -43.73 17.79
CA LEU A 84 43.59 -44.98 17.02
C LEU A 84 44.67 -45.21 15.97
N THR A 85 45.07 -44.15 15.25
CA THR A 85 46.05 -44.20 14.19
C THR A 85 46.69 -42.82 14.04
N LYS A 86 48.02 -42.76 14.12
CA LYS A 86 48.77 -41.48 13.96
C LYS A 86 48.38 -40.78 12.65
N GLY A 87 47.96 -39.53 12.76
CA GLY A 87 47.58 -38.69 11.64
C GLY A 87 46.13 -38.86 11.16
N LEU A 88 45.31 -39.69 11.81
CA LEU A 88 43.91 -39.87 11.45
C LEU A 88 43.05 -38.72 11.99
N LYS A 89 42.36 -38.02 11.10
CA LYS A 89 41.42 -36.96 11.43
C LYS A 89 40.10 -37.24 10.76
N ALA A 90 39.00 -37.13 11.50
CA ALA A 90 37.66 -37.21 10.98
C ALA A 90 36.94 -35.88 11.12
N GLY A 91 36.14 -35.52 10.15
CA GLY A 91 35.38 -34.28 10.20
C GLY A 91 33.96 -34.51 9.67
N ALA A 92 33.00 -33.89 10.32
CA ALA A 92 31.62 -33.81 9.85
C ALA A 92 31.21 -32.35 9.74
N PHE A 93 30.54 -32.03 8.70
CA PHE A 93 30.04 -30.68 8.40
C PHE A 93 28.55 -30.75 8.08
N LEU A 94 27.75 -29.96 8.80
CA LEU A 94 26.31 -29.79 8.56
C LEU A 94 26.05 -28.32 8.21
N SER A 95 25.43 -28.08 7.07
CA SER A 95 24.96 -26.77 6.66
C SER A 95 23.46 -26.79 6.53
N PHE A 96 22.79 -25.82 7.13
CA PHE A 96 21.35 -25.66 7.07
C PHE A 96 21.02 -24.22 6.73
N ASP A 97 20.32 -24.02 5.61
CA ASP A 97 19.82 -22.73 5.15
C ASP A 97 18.30 -22.73 5.23
N ASN A 98 17.75 -21.75 5.96
CA ASN A 98 16.31 -21.51 6.01
C ASN A 98 16.00 -20.14 5.42
N TYR A 99 14.98 -20.12 4.56
CA TYR A 99 14.43 -18.90 3.98
C TYR A 99 12.96 -18.82 4.30
N ASP A 100 12.55 -17.76 4.99
CA ASP A 100 11.17 -17.50 5.36
C ASP A 100 10.72 -16.16 4.78
N TYR A 101 9.58 -16.17 4.10
CA TYR A 101 8.95 -14.99 3.51
C TYR A 101 7.52 -14.88 4.02
N LEU A 102 7.24 -13.76 4.69
CA LEU A 102 5.92 -13.40 5.15
C LEU A 102 5.48 -12.10 4.50
N GLN A 103 4.34 -12.13 3.84
CA GLN A 103 3.68 -10.95 3.29
C GLN A 103 2.30 -10.80 3.92
N LEU A 104 2.07 -9.66 4.57
CA LEU A 104 0.79 -9.24 5.08
C LEU A 104 0.30 -8.04 4.28
N SER A 105 -0.81 -8.19 3.56
CA SER A 105 -1.42 -7.11 2.79
C SER A 105 -2.81 -6.81 3.36
N LEU A 106 -2.99 -5.56 3.78
CA LEU A 106 -4.26 -5.03 4.25
C LEU A 106 -4.74 -3.97 3.26
N SER A 107 -5.90 -4.21 2.67
CA SER A 107 -6.56 -3.29 1.74
C SER A 107 -7.80 -2.70 2.37
N LYS A 108 -7.97 -1.39 2.27
CA LYS A 108 -9.19 -0.67 2.67
C LYS A 108 -9.84 -0.06 1.44
N VAL A 109 -11.14 -0.15 1.41
CA VAL A 109 -11.96 0.51 0.39
C VAL A 109 -12.47 1.83 0.98
N TYR A 110 -12.32 2.91 0.24
CA TYR A 110 -12.82 4.23 0.61
C TYR A 110 -13.65 4.80 -0.54
N PRO A 111 -14.71 5.58 -0.24
CA PRO A 111 -15.52 6.22 -1.27
C PRO A 111 -14.80 7.45 -1.83
N THR A 112 -14.88 7.62 -3.14
CA THR A 112 -14.47 8.85 -3.84
C THR A 112 -15.70 9.47 -4.50
N TYR A 113 -15.70 10.79 -4.61
CA TYR A 113 -16.84 11.54 -5.14
C TYR A 113 -16.39 12.41 -6.29
N ALA A 114 -17.05 12.25 -7.42
CA ALA A 114 -16.87 13.14 -8.57
C ALA A 114 -17.81 14.34 -8.46
N ILE A 115 -17.26 15.51 -8.72
CA ILE A 115 -17.98 16.78 -8.70
C ILE A 115 -18.47 17.04 -10.12
N LYS A 116 -19.77 17.27 -10.28
CA LYS A 116 -20.38 17.70 -11.53
C LYS A 116 -21.15 18.99 -11.27
N THR A 117 -20.90 19.99 -12.08
CA THR A 117 -21.70 21.20 -12.10
C THR A 117 -22.73 21.07 -13.21
N TYR A 118 -23.98 21.34 -12.90
CA TYR A 118 -25.06 21.39 -13.88
C TYR A 118 -25.91 22.66 -13.65
N ARG A 119 -26.54 23.12 -14.71
CA ARG A 119 -27.49 24.24 -14.62
C ARG A 119 -28.89 23.69 -14.50
N ASN A 120 -29.63 24.17 -13.49
CA ASN A 120 -31.02 23.85 -13.34
C ASN A 120 -31.87 24.60 -14.39
N PHE A 121 -33.17 24.31 -14.47
CA PHE A 121 -34.08 24.99 -15.38
C PHE A 121 -34.23 26.49 -15.13
N ALA A 122 -33.85 26.97 -13.94
CA ALA A 122 -33.82 28.37 -13.58
C ALA A 122 -32.53 29.10 -14.01
N GLY A 123 -31.54 28.35 -14.59
CA GLY A 123 -30.28 28.90 -15.03
C GLY A 123 -29.21 28.99 -13.92
N GLU A 124 -29.52 28.52 -12.72
CA GLU A 124 -28.58 28.51 -11.58
C GLU A 124 -27.63 27.32 -11.68
N GLU A 125 -26.38 27.56 -11.34
CA GLU A 125 -25.37 26.49 -11.27
C GLU A 125 -25.54 25.71 -9.96
N GLN A 126 -25.71 24.39 -10.08
CA GLN A 126 -25.80 23.48 -8.95
C GLN A 126 -24.68 22.44 -9.04
N ILE A 127 -24.17 22.05 -7.87
CA ILE A 127 -23.11 21.06 -7.74
C ILE A 127 -23.74 19.73 -7.34
N MET A 128 -23.45 18.69 -8.08
CA MET A 128 -23.86 17.33 -7.78
C MET A 128 -22.65 16.47 -7.48
N TYR A 129 -22.67 15.79 -6.35
CA TYR A 129 -21.65 14.84 -5.95
C TYR A 129 -22.09 13.42 -6.35
N THR A 130 -21.32 12.78 -7.21
CA THR A 130 -21.57 11.41 -7.63
C THR A 130 -20.54 10.49 -7.01
N GLN A 131 -20.98 9.55 -6.19
CA GLN A 131 -20.10 8.56 -5.61
C GLN A 131 -19.53 7.64 -6.70
N MET A 132 -18.22 7.56 -6.75
CA MET A 132 -17.50 6.65 -7.62
C MET A 132 -17.26 5.35 -6.86
N LYS A 133 -17.71 4.23 -7.43
CA LYS A 133 -17.45 2.93 -6.82
C LYS A 133 -16.03 2.51 -7.14
N LYS A 134 -15.22 2.27 -6.10
CA LYS A 134 -13.93 1.62 -6.28
C LYS A 134 -14.18 0.15 -6.63
N THR A 135 -13.62 -0.28 -7.73
CA THR A 135 -13.60 -1.70 -8.15
C THR A 135 -12.39 -2.38 -7.51
#